data_b21dc363cb806ef1e63f52e97f1ee996
#
_entry.id   b21dc363cb806ef1e63f52e97f1ee996
#
_cell.length_a   1.000
_cell.length_b   1.000
_cell.length_c   1.000
_cell.angle_alpha   90.00
_cell.angle_beta   90.00
_cell.angle_gamma   90.00
#
_symmetry.space_group_name_H-M   'P 1'
#
loop_
_entity.id
_entity.type
_entity.pdbx_description
1 polymer ?
#
loop_
_entity_poly.entity_id
_entity_poly.type
_entity_poly.pdbx_seq_one_letter_code
_entity_poly.pdbx_strand_id
1 'polypeptide(L)'
;FHTRVNRVVERDGRHVALDMYSSKNPNVMTPAMQGVILDVTAPRTAKLVAEFNGHRYEHTIAELLEGARAHFLRGWLSEAVQFERAQPEAAFCVGHRMVDDKAQRDTDYYYVRVRQRDGQWGWSSPIWVERA
;
A
#
# COMPACT_ATOMS: atom_id res chain seq x y z
N PHE A 1 13.32 -20.74 -16.85
CA PHE A 1 12.22 -20.06 -16.13
C PHE A 1 12.07 -18.66 -16.71
N HIS A 2 11.01 -18.41 -17.50
CA HIS A 2 10.67 -17.06 -17.93
C HIS A 2 9.84 -16.40 -16.82
N THR A 3 10.49 -15.67 -15.94
CA THR A 3 9.81 -14.77 -15.02
C THR A 3 9.33 -13.57 -15.83
N ARG A 4 8.01 -13.46 -16.04
CA ARG A 4 7.42 -12.20 -16.51
C ARG A 4 7.60 -11.15 -15.42
N VAL A 5 8.11 -10.01 -15.80
CA VAL A 5 8.34 -8.90 -14.86
C VAL A 5 7.25 -7.86 -15.09
N ASN A 6 6.62 -7.41 -14.02
CA ASN A 6 5.70 -6.27 -14.09
C ASN A 6 6.47 -5.03 -14.56
N ARG A 7 5.89 -4.27 -15.47
CA ARG A 7 6.53 -3.07 -16.01
C ARG A 7 5.53 -1.96 -16.28
N VAL A 8 5.99 -0.74 -16.17
CA VAL A 8 5.30 0.43 -16.69
C VAL A 8 5.56 0.49 -18.21
N VAL A 9 4.48 0.45 -18.98
CA VAL A 9 4.52 0.51 -20.46
C VAL A 9 4.49 1.95 -20.92
N GLU A 10 3.64 2.76 -20.31
CA GLU A 10 3.45 4.17 -20.61
C GLU A 10 3.14 4.96 -19.35
N ARG A 11 3.58 6.19 -19.27
CA ARG A 11 3.27 7.10 -18.16
C ARG A 11 3.29 8.55 -18.62
N ASP A 12 2.22 9.25 -18.32
CA ASP A 12 2.16 10.72 -18.33
C ASP A 12 1.64 11.25 -16.99
N GLY A 13 1.35 12.55 -16.88
CA GLY A 13 0.90 13.15 -15.63
C GLY A 13 -0.51 12.73 -15.17
N ARG A 14 -1.26 12.00 -15.98
CA ARG A 14 -2.65 11.60 -15.68
C ARG A 14 -2.98 10.16 -16.04
N HIS A 15 -2.10 9.50 -16.74
CA HIS A 15 -2.30 8.15 -17.24
C HIS A 15 -1.06 7.30 -16.98
N VAL A 16 -1.30 6.04 -16.63
CA VAL A 16 -0.26 5.01 -16.54
C VAL A 16 -0.78 3.73 -17.15
N ALA A 17 -0.01 3.14 -18.05
CA ALA A 17 -0.25 1.81 -18.60
C ALA A 17 0.75 0.82 -18.01
N LEU A 18 0.25 -0.31 -17.57
CA LEU A 18 0.99 -1.35 -16.88
C LEU A 18 0.83 -2.69 -17.60
N ASP A 19 1.92 -3.41 -17.74
CA ASP A 19 1.91 -4.82 -18.12
C ASP A 19 2.21 -5.64 -16.86
N MET A 20 1.20 -6.35 -16.38
CA MET A 20 1.25 -7.09 -15.12
C MET A 20 0.82 -8.53 -15.35
N TYR A 21 1.43 -9.43 -14.63
CA TYR A 21 1.14 -10.85 -14.73
C TYR A 21 0.79 -11.45 -13.37
N SER A 22 -0.35 -12.10 -13.29
CA SER A 22 -0.73 -12.94 -12.15
C SER A 22 -0.90 -14.39 -12.57
N SER A 23 -0.50 -15.33 -11.73
CA SER A 23 -0.61 -16.75 -12.03
C SER A 23 -1.98 -17.31 -11.63
N LYS A 24 -2.58 -18.12 -12.50
CA LYS A 24 -3.77 -18.89 -12.18
C LYS A 24 -3.50 -19.95 -11.09
N ASN A 25 -2.29 -20.53 -11.11
CA ASN A 25 -1.87 -21.54 -10.15
C ASN A 25 -0.68 -20.99 -9.34
N PRO A 26 -0.94 -20.23 -8.29
CA PRO A 26 0.11 -19.57 -7.52
C PRO A 26 0.94 -20.58 -6.73
N ASN A 27 2.22 -20.29 -6.66
CA ASN A 27 3.16 -20.92 -5.74
C ASN A 27 4.15 -19.85 -5.26
N VAL A 28 5.17 -20.22 -4.50
CA VAL A 28 6.17 -19.26 -3.99
C VAL A 28 6.92 -18.50 -5.10
N MET A 29 6.96 -19.03 -6.31
CA MET A 29 7.65 -18.44 -7.46
C MET A 29 6.71 -17.61 -8.36
N THR A 30 5.41 -17.84 -8.27
CA THR A 30 4.39 -17.21 -9.15
C THR A 30 3.19 -16.78 -8.32
N PRO A 31 3.25 -15.59 -7.70
CA PRO A 31 2.15 -15.10 -6.86
C PRO A 31 0.88 -14.89 -7.70
N ALA A 32 -0.27 -15.20 -7.09
CA ALA A 32 -1.58 -14.98 -7.70
C ALA A 32 -1.97 -13.50 -7.74
N MET A 33 -1.43 -12.71 -6.82
CA MET A 33 -1.77 -11.30 -6.72
C MET A 33 -0.62 -10.42 -7.19
N GLN A 34 -0.97 -9.40 -7.95
CA GLN A 34 -0.09 -8.33 -8.37
C GLN A 34 -0.77 -7.00 -8.10
N GLY A 35 -0.02 -5.99 -7.81
CA GLY A 35 -0.57 -4.68 -7.50
C GLY A 35 0.39 -3.55 -7.85
N VAL A 36 -0.16 -2.35 -7.87
CA VAL A 36 0.57 -1.10 -8.03
C VAL A 36 0.12 -0.12 -6.95
N ILE A 37 1.03 0.65 -6.44
CA ILE A 37 0.75 1.78 -5.56
C ILE A 37 0.93 3.04 -6.39
N LEU A 38 -0.10 3.88 -6.39
CA LEU A 38 -0.11 5.15 -7.09
C LEU A 38 -0.18 6.29 -6.06
N ASP A 39 0.70 7.26 -6.20
CA ASP A 39 0.57 8.55 -5.53
C ASP A 39 -0.26 9.47 -6.42
N VAL A 40 -1.40 9.96 -5.89
CA VAL A 40 -2.41 10.68 -6.66
C VAL A 40 -2.71 12.02 -6.01
N THR A 41 -2.42 13.10 -6.72
CA THR A 41 -2.85 14.44 -6.34
C THR A 41 -4.11 14.82 -7.11
N ALA A 42 -5.26 14.81 -6.45
CA ALA A 42 -6.54 15.08 -7.07
C ALA A 42 -7.60 15.55 -6.05
N PRO A 43 -8.62 16.30 -6.46
CA PRO A 43 -9.75 16.60 -5.59
C PRO A 43 -10.56 15.32 -5.29
N ARG A 44 -11.26 15.31 -4.16
CA ARG A 44 -12.09 14.17 -3.73
C ARG A 44 -13.16 13.76 -4.75
N THR A 45 -13.61 14.71 -5.58
CA THR A 45 -14.59 14.49 -6.64
C THR A 45 -14.01 13.93 -7.93
N ALA A 46 -12.68 13.90 -8.05
CA ALA A 46 -12.02 13.30 -9.22
C ALA A 46 -12.30 11.80 -9.28
N LYS A 47 -12.37 11.29 -10.50
CA LYS A 47 -12.56 9.87 -10.76
C LYS A 47 -11.23 9.21 -11.09
N LEU A 48 -10.92 8.12 -10.38
CA LEU A 48 -9.96 7.14 -10.81
C LEU A 48 -10.66 6.21 -11.80
N VAL A 49 -10.16 6.17 -13.02
CA VAL A 49 -10.64 5.27 -14.07
C VAL A 49 -9.56 4.23 -14.31
N ALA A 50 -9.92 2.97 -14.25
CA ALA A 50 -8.99 1.89 -14.52
C ALA A 50 -9.60 0.87 -15.48
N GLU A 51 -8.78 0.40 -16.40
CA GLU A 51 -9.13 -0.65 -17.34
C GLU A 51 -8.22 -1.86 -17.14
N PHE A 52 -8.83 -3.03 -16.97
CA PHE A 52 -8.16 -4.31 -16.78
C PHE A 52 -8.64 -5.29 -17.86
N ASN A 53 -7.78 -5.61 -18.80
CA ASN A 53 -8.11 -6.56 -19.88
C ASN A 53 -9.42 -6.23 -20.61
N GLY A 54 -9.67 -4.94 -20.91
CA GLY A 54 -10.87 -4.45 -21.56
C GLY A 54 -12.09 -4.24 -20.65
N HIS A 55 -11.97 -4.48 -19.34
CA HIS A 55 -13.02 -4.19 -18.36
C HIS A 55 -12.72 -2.86 -17.66
N ARG A 56 -13.64 -1.92 -17.73
CA ARG A 56 -13.50 -0.56 -17.21
C ARG A 56 -14.27 -0.36 -15.92
N TYR A 57 -13.59 0.24 -14.94
CA TYR A 57 -14.13 0.59 -13.63
C TYR A 57 -13.83 2.05 -13.30
N GLU A 58 -14.76 2.71 -12.61
CA GLU A 58 -14.62 4.10 -12.19
C GLU A 58 -15.01 4.23 -10.72
N HIS A 59 -14.17 4.91 -9.95
CA HIS A 59 -14.45 5.29 -8.57
C HIS A 59 -13.98 6.70 -8.30
N THR A 60 -14.74 7.46 -7.55
CA THR A 60 -14.28 8.75 -7.05
C THR A 60 -13.23 8.54 -5.95
N ILE A 61 -12.35 9.52 -5.79
CA ILE A 61 -11.39 9.53 -4.67
C ILE A 61 -12.14 9.50 -3.33
N ALA A 62 -13.29 10.18 -3.23
CA ALA A 62 -14.14 10.14 -2.04
C ALA A 62 -14.59 8.71 -1.68
N GLU A 63 -15.10 7.96 -2.65
CA GLU A 63 -15.53 6.57 -2.44
C GLU A 63 -14.37 5.65 -2.00
N LEU A 64 -13.18 5.85 -2.57
CA LEU A 64 -12.00 5.07 -2.20
C LEU A 64 -11.46 5.43 -0.81
N LEU A 65 -11.63 6.67 -0.35
CA LEU A 65 -11.31 7.06 1.02
C LEU A 65 -12.24 6.40 2.06
N GLU A 66 -13.48 6.10 1.69
CA GLU A 66 -14.44 5.41 2.56
C GLU A 66 -14.10 3.92 2.72
N GLY A 67 -13.64 3.26 1.65
CA GLY A 67 -13.31 1.84 1.69
C GLY A 67 -12.82 1.28 0.37
N ALA A 68 -12.29 0.06 0.40
CA ALA A 68 -11.90 -0.67 -0.78
C ALA A 68 -13.11 -1.03 -1.67
N ARG A 69 -12.85 -1.24 -2.96
CA ARG A 69 -13.83 -1.69 -3.95
C ARG A 69 -13.27 -2.87 -4.73
N ALA A 70 -14.03 -3.94 -4.81
CA ALA A 70 -13.63 -5.15 -5.51
C ALA A 70 -14.63 -5.50 -6.62
N HIS A 71 -14.12 -5.98 -7.74
CA HIS A 71 -14.91 -6.40 -8.90
C HIS A 71 -14.39 -7.71 -9.46
N PHE A 72 -15.31 -8.58 -9.86
CA PHE A 72 -14.96 -9.71 -10.71
C PHE A 72 -14.96 -9.24 -12.17
N LEU A 73 -13.94 -9.63 -12.95
CA LEU A 73 -13.84 -9.19 -14.34
C LEU A 73 -14.91 -9.80 -15.23
N ARG A 74 -15.39 -10.99 -14.94
CA ARG A 74 -16.39 -11.69 -15.73
C ARG A 74 -17.58 -12.15 -14.89
N GLY A 75 -17.45 -13.08 -14.07
CA GLY A 75 -18.51 -13.61 -13.23
C GLY A 75 -17.95 -14.21 -11.96
N TRP A 76 -18.79 -14.81 -11.15
CA TRP A 76 -18.35 -15.45 -9.91
C TRP A 76 -17.20 -16.45 -10.18
N LEU A 77 -16.17 -16.42 -9.37
CA LEU A 77 -14.92 -17.19 -9.50
C LEU A 77 -14.04 -16.82 -10.71
N SER A 78 -14.29 -15.71 -11.38
CA SER A 78 -13.34 -15.17 -12.35
C SER A 78 -12.21 -14.38 -11.64
N GLU A 79 -11.26 -13.90 -12.44
CA GLU A 79 -10.26 -12.95 -11.98
C GLU A 79 -10.95 -11.74 -11.34
N ALA A 80 -10.40 -11.24 -10.27
CA ALA A 80 -10.90 -10.08 -9.56
C ALA A 80 -9.85 -8.95 -9.53
N VAL A 81 -10.33 -7.74 -9.50
CA VAL A 81 -9.53 -6.54 -9.25
C VAL A 81 -10.03 -5.87 -7.99
N GLN A 82 -9.11 -5.39 -7.19
CA GLN A 82 -9.41 -4.64 -5.98
C GLN A 82 -8.73 -3.28 -6.03
N PHE A 83 -9.54 -2.25 -5.84
CA PHE A 83 -9.08 -0.92 -5.50
C PHE A 83 -8.99 -0.84 -3.99
N GLU A 84 -7.78 -0.77 -3.47
CA GLU A 84 -7.58 -0.63 -2.04
C GLU A 84 -8.13 0.71 -1.54
N ARG A 85 -8.42 0.76 -0.24
CA ARG A 85 -8.81 2.01 0.38
C ARG A 85 -7.72 3.05 0.19
N ALA A 86 -8.06 4.19 -0.40
CA ALA A 86 -7.14 5.31 -0.52
C ALA A 86 -6.74 5.83 0.87
N GLN A 87 -5.47 6.15 1.03
CA GLN A 87 -4.92 6.72 2.26
C GLN A 87 -4.48 8.16 1.98
N PRO A 88 -4.96 9.15 2.72
CA PRO A 88 -4.46 10.51 2.59
C PRO A 88 -3.00 10.57 3.07
N GLU A 89 -2.18 11.43 2.46
CA GLU A 89 -0.76 11.59 2.80
C GLU A 89 -0.54 11.80 4.31
N ALA A 90 -1.39 12.60 4.95
CA ALA A 90 -1.35 12.84 6.39
C ALA A 90 -1.50 11.57 7.25
N ALA A 91 -2.04 10.48 6.71
CA ALA A 91 -2.16 9.20 7.42
C ALA A 91 -0.83 8.43 7.53
N PHE A 92 0.17 8.81 6.73
CA PHE A 92 1.50 8.20 6.76
C PHE A 92 2.49 8.88 7.70
N CYS A 93 2.13 10.04 8.27
CA CYS A 93 2.97 10.82 9.16
C CYS A 93 2.35 10.87 10.56
N VAL A 94 3.00 10.25 11.53
CA VAL A 94 2.61 10.34 12.94
C VAL A 94 3.76 10.90 13.74
N GLY A 95 3.53 12.03 14.40
CA GLY A 95 4.47 12.58 15.38
C GLY A 95 4.13 12.05 16.77
N HIS A 96 5.10 11.49 17.47
CA HIS A 96 4.96 11.08 18.86
C HIS A 96 6.12 11.63 19.68
N ARG A 97 5.81 12.17 20.85
CA ARG A 97 6.81 12.64 21.83
C ARG A 97 6.60 11.89 23.13
N MET A 98 7.64 11.23 23.58
CA MET A 98 7.71 10.61 24.90
C MET A 98 8.81 11.27 25.72
N VAL A 99 8.58 11.47 26.99
CA VAL A 99 9.57 11.94 27.94
C VAL A 99 9.68 10.89 29.03
N ASP A 100 10.87 10.39 29.26
CA ASP A 100 11.21 9.53 30.37
C ASP A 100 12.11 10.31 31.33
N ASP A 101 11.57 10.68 32.49
CA ASP A 101 12.26 11.42 33.56
C ASP A 101 12.78 10.49 34.67
N LYS A 102 12.59 9.17 34.52
CA LYS A 102 12.92 8.15 35.52
C LYS A 102 13.97 7.16 35.01
N ALA A 103 15.13 7.69 34.59
CA ALA A 103 16.25 6.81 34.23
C ALA A 103 16.53 5.83 35.39
N GLN A 104 16.46 4.55 35.12
CA GLN A 104 16.60 3.47 36.12
C GLN A 104 17.97 2.84 36.14
N ARG A 105 18.80 3.09 35.12
CA ARG A 105 20.09 2.45 34.89
C ARG A 105 21.13 3.50 34.46
N ASP A 106 22.38 3.15 34.51
CA ASP A 106 23.46 4.00 34.00
C ASP A 106 23.42 4.14 32.48
N THR A 107 22.87 3.12 31.81
CA THR A 107 22.61 3.11 30.39
C THR A 107 21.20 2.61 30.14
N ASP A 108 20.38 3.43 29.55
CA ASP A 108 19.06 3.06 29.05
C ASP A 108 19.05 2.99 27.53
N TYR A 109 18.13 2.24 26.94
CA TYR A 109 17.94 2.20 25.50
C TYR A 109 16.47 2.35 25.14
N TYR A 110 16.24 3.04 24.04
CA TYR A 110 14.91 3.32 23.53
C TYR A 110 14.82 2.92 22.07
N TYR A 111 13.72 2.35 21.68
CA TYR A 111 13.40 2.07 20.28
C TYR A 111 11.92 2.24 20.01
N VAL A 112 11.57 2.54 18.77
CA VAL A 112 10.18 2.65 18.34
C VAL A 112 9.74 1.32 17.77
N ARG A 113 8.59 0.85 18.21
CA ARG A 113 7.91 -0.29 17.64
C ARG A 113 6.55 0.16 17.14
N VAL A 114 6.30 -0.04 15.84
CA VAL A 114 5.06 0.32 15.18
C VAL A 114 4.32 -0.95 14.81
N ARG A 115 3.04 -0.99 15.09
CA ARG A 115 2.14 -2.02 14.59
C ARG A 115 1.08 -1.39 13.72
N GLN A 116 0.97 -1.84 12.49
CA GLN A 116 -0.11 -1.47 11.59
C GLN A 116 -1.41 -2.19 11.97
N ARG A 117 -2.52 -1.66 11.50
CA ARG A 117 -3.85 -2.24 11.79
C ARG A 117 -4.04 -3.64 11.19
N ASP A 118 -3.37 -3.93 10.09
CA ASP A 118 -3.34 -5.23 9.41
C ASP A 118 -2.40 -6.26 10.07
N GLY A 119 -1.73 -5.86 11.16
CA GLY A 119 -0.84 -6.73 11.92
C GLY A 119 0.63 -6.67 11.52
N GLN A 120 1.00 -5.89 10.52
CA GLN A 120 2.41 -5.69 10.16
C GLN A 120 3.16 -4.93 11.25
N TRP A 121 4.45 -5.21 11.39
CA TRP A 121 5.31 -4.62 12.40
C TRP A 121 6.55 -3.97 11.80
N GLY A 122 6.98 -2.86 12.42
CA GLY A 122 8.25 -2.23 12.15
C GLY A 122 8.97 -1.84 13.44
N TRP A 123 10.29 -1.84 13.42
CA TRP A 123 11.15 -1.44 14.55
C TRP A 123 12.21 -0.47 14.06
N SER A 124 12.49 0.55 14.86
CA SER A 124 13.68 1.36 14.67
C SER A 124 14.92 0.67 15.26
N SER A 125 16.09 1.15 14.90
CA SER A 125 17.30 0.85 15.68
C SER A 125 17.18 1.41 17.09
N PRO A 126 17.80 0.79 18.10
CA PRO A 126 17.83 1.33 19.45
C PRO A 126 18.68 2.62 19.52
N ILE A 127 18.25 3.53 20.37
CA ILE A 127 19.00 4.72 20.78
C ILE A 127 19.46 4.47 22.20
N TRP A 128 20.75 4.48 22.43
CA TRP A 128 21.37 4.29 23.74
C TRP A 128 21.57 5.65 24.39
N VAL A 129 21.19 5.76 25.64
CA VAL A 129 21.34 6.98 26.44
C VAL A 129 22.14 6.63 27.67
N GLU A 130 23.33 7.23 27.77
CA GLU A 130 24.22 7.08 28.92
C GLU A 130 24.06 8.28 29.85
N ARG A 131 24.09 8.01 31.13
CA ARG A 131 24.06 9.06 32.13
C ARG A 131 25.44 9.68 32.21
N ALA A 132 25.55 11.02 32.08
CA ALA A 132 26.76 11.77 32.27
C ALA A 132 27.13 11.92 33.77
#